data_2ef55dcfb74e002b4fabe47aa7a75983
#
_entry.id   2ef55dcfb74e002b4fabe47aa7a75983
#
_cell.length_a   1.000
_cell.length_b   1.000
_cell.length_c   1.000
_cell.angle_alpha   90.00
_cell.angle_beta   90.00
_cell.angle_gamma   90.00
#
_symmetry.space_group_name_H-M   'P 1'
#
loop_
_entity.id
_entity.type
_entity.pdbx_description
1 polymer ?
#
loop_
_entity_poly.entity_id
_entity_poly.type
_entity_poly.pdbx_seq_one_letter_code
_entity_poly.pdbx_strand_id
1 'polypeptide(L)'
;ALHFGLKTWFDGGDVEFDYSLIRKKGTKLKTKGGRASGPEPLKELLTFVREVVLGSQGRRLTDLEVHDVCCMIGRIVQVGGVRRAACISLSDIGSVAMRECKHGEWWNVAKQRSMANNSAVYDYDELPPIEVFMEEWLALVKAKSGERGIFNRAAARKCRPSRRKRSRFICNPCAEIILRPFQFCNLSIAVLRGHETKEEMAAKVRAATMFGVLQSTATDFQYIRPE
;
A
#
# COMPACT_ATOMS: atom_id res chain seq x y z
N ALA A 1 14.99 9.08 -11.45
CA ALA A 1 13.99 9.66 -12.37
C ALA A 1 12.84 10.29 -11.58
N LEU A 2 11.99 9.53 -10.87
CA LEU A 2 10.79 10.07 -10.21
C LEU A 2 11.09 11.22 -9.23
N HIS A 3 12.06 11.05 -8.33
CA HIS A 3 12.46 12.12 -7.38
C HIS A 3 12.90 13.40 -8.10
N PHE A 4 13.68 13.27 -9.15
CA PHE A 4 14.13 14.40 -9.96
C PHE A 4 12.94 15.06 -10.69
N GLY A 5 12.08 14.27 -11.33
CA GLY A 5 10.87 14.76 -11.98
C GLY A 5 9.96 15.52 -11.02
N LEU A 6 9.65 14.93 -9.86
CA LEU A 6 8.83 15.59 -8.84
C LEU A 6 9.40 16.97 -8.46
N LYS A 7 10.70 17.05 -8.16
CA LYS A 7 11.33 18.32 -7.81
C LYS A 7 11.17 19.35 -8.93
N THR A 8 11.47 18.96 -10.17
CA THR A 8 11.36 19.87 -11.33
C THR A 8 9.92 20.33 -11.56
N TRP A 9 8.95 19.42 -11.51
CA TRP A 9 7.54 19.75 -11.75
C TRP A 9 6.91 20.58 -10.63
N PHE A 10 7.28 20.35 -9.36
CA PHE A 10 6.84 21.20 -8.25
C PHE A 10 7.39 22.62 -8.35
N ASP A 11 8.58 22.80 -8.93
CA ASP A 11 9.16 24.12 -9.23
C ASP A 11 8.59 24.77 -10.50
N GLY A 12 7.59 24.12 -11.15
CA GLY A 12 6.95 24.60 -12.38
C GLY A 12 7.76 24.36 -13.66
N GLY A 13 8.91 23.69 -13.56
CA GLY A 13 9.71 23.29 -14.71
C GLY A 13 9.22 21.98 -15.34
N ASP A 14 9.88 21.58 -16.43
CA ASP A 14 9.63 20.31 -17.10
C ASP A 14 10.95 19.58 -17.41
N VAL A 15 10.85 18.26 -17.65
CA VAL A 15 12.01 17.40 -17.91
C VAL A 15 11.64 16.25 -18.82
N GLU A 16 12.50 15.98 -19.79
CA GLU A 16 12.48 14.76 -20.59
C GLU A 16 13.39 13.69 -19.97
N PHE A 17 12.97 12.44 -20.07
CA PHE A 17 13.72 11.29 -19.58
C PHE A 17 14.19 10.39 -20.73
N ASP A 18 15.46 10.04 -20.70
CA ASP A 18 16.00 9.01 -21.59
C ASP A 18 15.76 7.61 -21.01
N TYR A 19 15.08 6.78 -21.76
CA TYR A 19 14.74 5.41 -21.38
C TYR A 19 15.60 4.36 -22.09
N SER A 20 16.58 4.76 -22.89
CA SER A 20 17.39 3.88 -23.75
C SER A 20 18.15 2.81 -22.98
N LEU A 21 18.55 3.11 -21.73
CA LEU A 21 19.26 2.17 -20.85
C LEU A 21 18.36 1.15 -20.15
N ILE A 22 17.03 1.27 -20.29
CA ILE A 22 16.10 0.30 -19.69
C ILE A 22 16.01 -0.94 -20.58
N ARG A 23 16.14 -2.10 -19.94
CA ARG A 23 16.03 -3.39 -20.65
C ARG A 23 14.71 -3.49 -21.42
N LYS A 24 14.79 -3.94 -22.66
CA LYS A 24 13.62 -4.16 -23.53
C LYS A 24 12.65 -5.16 -22.90
N LYS A 25 11.36 -4.96 -23.13
CA LYS A 25 10.30 -5.87 -22.72
C LYS A 25 10.59 -7.30 -23.20
N GLY A 26 10.39 -8.27 -22.32
CA GLY A 26 10.60 -9.68 -22.64
C GLY A 26 12.03 -10.19 -22.40
N THR A 27 13.02 -9.32 -22.12
CA THR A 27 14.39 -9.72 -21.79
C THR A 27 14.40 -10.58 -20.52
N LYS A 28 15.09 -11.74 -20.56
CA LYS A 28 15.20 -12.65 -19.41
C LYS A 28 15.93 -11.98 -18.24
N LEU A 29 15.39 -12.08 -17.06
CA LEU A 29 16.02 -11.59 -15.82
C LEU A 29 17.02 -12.62 -15.30
N LYS A 30 18.23 -12.18 -14.92
CA LYS A 30 19.32 -13.09 -14.51
C LYS A 30 19.15 -13.61 -13.07
N THR A 31 18.61 -12.82 -12.14
CA THR A 31 18.68 -13.11 -10.70
C THR A 31 17.37 -13.62 -10.11
N LYS A 32 16.22 -13.18 -10.60
CA LYS A 32 14.91 -13.46 -9.97
C LYS A 32 13.97 -14.27 -10.83
N GLY A 33 14.44 -14.76 -11.98
CA GLY A 33 13.57 -15.37 -12.98
C GLY A 33 12.58 -14.37 -13.60
N GLY A 34 11.82 -14.82 -14.61
CA GLY A 34 10.86 -13.96 -15.32
C GLY A 34 11.49 -13.07 -16.38
N ARG A 35 10.73 -12.13 -16.90
CA ARG A 35 11.10 -11.24 -18.00
C ARG A 35 10.94 -9.78 -17.62
N ALA A 36 11.76 -8.91 -18.22
CA ALA A 36 11.69 -7.46 -18.02
C ALA A 36 10.37 -6.88 -18.57
N SER A 37 9.84 -5.88 -17.88
CA SER A 37 8.61 -5.18 -18.27
C SER A 37 8.81 -4.20 -19.44
N GLY A 38 10.06 -3.77 -19.68
CA GLY A 38 10.38 -2.67 -20.59
C GLY A 38 10.28 -1.30 -19.95
N PRO A 39 10.47 -0.22 -20.71
CA PRO A 39 10.40 1.15 -20.23
C PRO A 39 8.95 1.68 -20.05
N GLU A 40 7.97 1.06 -20.69
CA GLU A 40 6.58 1.55 -20.76
C GLU A 40 5.96 1.81 -19.39
N PRO A 41 6.08 0.91 -18.38
CA PRO A 41 5.49 1.18 -17.07
C PRO A 41 6.09 2.42 -16.39
N LEU A 42 7.40 2.65 -16.55
CA LEU A 42 8.04 3.84 -15.99
C LEU A 42 7.62 5.11 -16.73
N LYS A 43 7.47 5.06 -18.06
CA LYS A 43 6.94 6.18 -18.85
C LYS A 43 5.53 6.54 -18.39
N GLU A 44 4.64 5.53 -18.25
CA GLU A 44 3.28 5.71 -17.77
C GLU A 44 3.25 6.39 -16.40
N LEU A 45 4.10 5.95 -15.45
CA LEU A 45 4.23 6.59 -14.13
C LEU A 45 4.66 8.05 -14.25
N LEU A 46 5.75 8.32 -14.97
CA LEU A 46 6.33 9.66 -15.02
C LEU A 46 5.38 10.65 -15.72
N THR A 47 4.70 10.22 -16.79
CA THR A 47 3.65 11.01 -17.45
C THR A 47 2.51 11.32 -16.50
N PHE A 48 1.97 10.31 -15.83
CA PHE A 48 0.87 10.46 -14.88
C PHE A 48 1.22 11.44 -13.75
N VAL A 49 2.39 11.27 -13.12
CA VAL A 49 2.82 12.12 -12.00
C VAL A 49 3.07 13.56 -12.49
N ARG A 50 3.65 13.72 -13.67
CA ARG A 50 3.84 15.03 -14.29
C ARG A 50 2.50 15.78 -14.47
N GLU A 51 1.51 15.11 -15.05
CA GLU A 51 0.16 15.68 -15.27
C GLU A 51 -0.48 16.09 -13.94
N VAL A 52 -0.43 15.24 -12.92
CA VAL A 52 -0.98 15.55 -11.60
C VAL A 52 -0.28 16.76 -10.97
N VAL A 53 1.04 16.80 -10.97
CA VAL A 53 1.81 17.88 -10.31
C VAL A 53 1.69 19.20 -11.06
N LEU A 54 1.82 19.20 -12.37
CA LEU A 54 1.70 20.43 -13.18
C LEU A 54 0.26 20.96 -13.18
N GLY A 55 -0.75 20.07 -13.18
CA GLY A 55 -2.15 20.45 -13.05
C GLY A 55 -2.54 20.99 -11.67
N SER A 56 -1.66 20.85 -10.67
CA SER A 56 -1.89 21.26 -9.28
C SER A 56 -1.06 22.47 -8.86
N GLN A 57 -0.45 23.19 -9.82
CA GLN A 57 0.37 24.37 -9.51
C GLN A 57 -0.44 25.42 -8.73
N GLY A 58 0.21 26.06 -7.75
CA GLY A 58 -0.41 27.07 -6.88
C GLY A 58 -1.25 26.53 -5.73
N ARG A 59 -1.39 25.20 -5.60
CA ARG A 59 -2.07 24.55 -4.48
C ARG A 59 -1.33 23.29 -4.03
N ARG A 60 -1.70 22.77 -2.86
CA ARG A 60 -1.25 21.44 -2.44
C ARG A 60 -2.01 20.35 -3.21
N LEU A 61 -1.37 19.21 -3.40
CA LEU A 61 -2.07 18.00 -3.85
C LEU A 61 -3.16 17.62 -2.85
N THR A 62 -4.28 17.17 -3.37
CA THR A 62 -5.35 16.59 -2.56
C THR A 62 -4.94 15.19 -2.06
N ASP A 63 -5.62 14.68 -1.03
CA ASP A 63 -5.40 13.32 -0.53
C ASP A 63 -5.64 12.27 -1.61
N LEU A 64 -6.61 12.47 -2.50
CA LEU A 64 -6.88 11.57 -3.63
C LEU A 64 -5.78 11.62 -4.70
N GLU A 65 -5.25 12.78 -5.04
CA GLU A 65 -4.12 12.91 -5.97
C GLU A 65 -2.86 12.21 -5.42
N VAL A 66 -2.57 12.39 -4.13
CA VAL A 66 -1.47 11.68 -3.47
C VAL A 66 -1.70 10.16 -3.46
N HIS A 67 -2.92 9.73 -3.16
CA HIS A 67 -3.30 8.32 -3.22
C HIS A 67 -3.08 7.74 -4.61
N ASP A 68 -3.54 8.41 -5.65
CA ASP A 68 -3.43 7.96 -7.03
C ASP A 68 -1.96 7.88 -7.49
N VAL A 69 -1.12 8.84 -7.10
CA VAL A 69 0.34 8.79 -7.34
C VAL A 69 0.97 7.59 -6.64
N CYS A 70 0.65 7.34 -5.37
CA CYS A 70 1.15 6.17 -4.64
C CYS A 70 0.70 4.85 -5.28
N CYS A 71 -0.56 4.76 -5.70
CA CYS A 71 -1.08 3.61 -6.42
C CYS A 71 -0.36 3.39 -7.76
N MET A 72 -0.05 4.47 -8.47
CA MET A 72 0.66 4.39 -9.75
C MET A 72 2.10 3.91 -9.57
N ILE A 73 2.80 4.37 -8.50
CA ILE A 73 4.12 3.84 -8.12
C ILE A 73 4.03 2.34 -7.86
N GLY A 74 3.03 1.88 -7.11
CA GLY A 74 2.82 0.46 -6.86
C GLY A 74 2.55 -0.34 -8.13
N ARG A 75 1.80 0.23 -9.07
CA ARG A 75 1.41 -0.42 -10.33
C ARG A 75 2.60 -0.77 -11.22
N ILE A 76 3.65 0.06 -11.25
CA ILE A 76 4.83 -0.22 -12.07
C ILE A 76 5.79 -1.26 -11.47
N VAL A 77 5.63 -1.61 -10.19
CA VAL A 77 6.46 -2.63 -9.53
C VAL A 77 6.01 -4.02 -9.97
N GLN A 78 6.34 -4.37 -11.20
CA GLN A 78 6.05 -5.66 -11.81
C GLN A 78 7.34 -6.37 -12.18
N VAL A 79 7.47 -7.62 -11.78
CA VAL A 79 8.60 -8.48 -12.15
C VAL A 79 8.05 -9.76 -12.77
N GLY A 80 8.45 -10.01 -14.03
CA GLY A 80 8.01 -11.20 -14.74
C GLY A 80 6.50 -11.25 -15.03
N GLY A 81 5.85 -10.08 -15.13
CA GLY A 81 4.40 -9.97 -15.35
C GLY A 81 3.55 -10.17 -14.11
N VAL A 82 4.16 -10.35 -12.93
CA VAL A 82 3.47 -10.52 -11.66
C VAL A 82 3.58 -9.25 -10.81
N ARG A 83 2.47 -8.80 -10.25
CA ARG A 83 2.43 -7.70 -9.27
C ARG A 83 3.26 -8.04 -8.04
N ARG A 84 4.18 -7.13 -7.66
CA ARG A 84 5.07 -7.29 -6.51
C ARG A 84 4.91 -6.19 -5.47
N ALA A 85 3.89 -5.36 -5.58
CA ALA A 85 3.55 -4.33 -4.62
C ALA A 85 2.08 -4.40 -4.25
N ALA A 86 1.79 -4.00 -3.03
CA ALA A 86 0.45 -3.76 -2.52
C ALA A 86 0.52 -2.62 -1.52
N CYS A 87 -0.58 -1.90 -1.38
CA CYS A 87 -0.68 -0.74 -0.50
C CYS A 87 -1.96 -0.82 0.31
N ILE A 88 -1.97 -0.20 1.49
CA ILE A 88 -3.19 0.19 2.17
C ILE A 88 -3.20 1.70 2.32
N SER A 89 -4.30 2.34 1.97
CA SER A 89 -4.55 3.74 2.23
C SER A 89 -5.40 3.88 3.48
N LEU A 90 -4.83 4.48 4.50
CA LEU A 90 -5.49 4.80 5.77
C LEU A 90 -5.84 6.28 5.75
N SER A 91 -7.09 6.61 5.49
CA SER A 91 -7.57 7.98 5.34
C SER A 91 -8.49 8.38 6.49
N ASP A 92 -8.60 9.68 6.72
CA ASP A 92 -9.51 10.22 7.72
C ASP A 92 -10.96 9.88 7.36
N ILE A 93 -11.76 9.63 8.39
CA ILE A 93 -13.16 9.25 8.23
C ILE A 93 -13.97 10.35 7.52
N GLY A 94 -13.61 11.62 7.73
CA GLY A 94 -14.25 12.78 7.09
C GLY A 94 -13.86 13.01 5.62
N SER A 95 -12.87 12.28 5.07
CA SER A 95 -12.49 12.45 3.67
C SER A 95 -13.49 11.77 2.74
N VAL A 96 -14.41 12.56 2.18
CA VAL A 96 -15.43 12.11 1.22
C VAL A 96 -14.76 11.62 -0.06
N ALA A 97 -13.75 12.32 -0.57
CA ALA A 97 -13.01 11.92 -1.78
C ALA A 97 -12.41 10.52 -1.63
N MET A 98 -11.83 10.19 -0.46
CA MET A 98 -11.27 8.86 -0.19
C MET A 98 -12.36 7.82 0.10
N ARG A 99 -13.52 8.24 0.63
CA ARG A 99 -14.68 7.36 0.82
C ARG A 99 -15.23 6.86 -0.52
N GLU A 100 -15.28 7.74 -1.51
CA GLU A 100 -15.96 7.51 -2.77
C GLU A 100 -15.02 7.15 -3.94
N CYS A 101 -13.72 7.16 -3.73
CA CYS A 101 -12.73 7.00 -4.79
C CYS A 101 -12.83 5.67 -5.57
N LYS A 102 -13.52 4.68 -4.99
CA LYS A 102 -13.80 3.38 -5.62
C LYS A 102 -15.32 3.10 -5.73
N HIS A 103 -16.11 4.13 -5.90
CA HIS A 103 -17.52 4.00 -6.24
C HIS A 103 -17.73 3.91 -7.77
N GLY A 104 -18.83 3.31 -8.18
CA GLY A 104 -19.16 3.14 -9.61
C GLY A 104 -18.10 2.32 -10.35
N GLU A 105 -17.93 2.61 -11.62
CA GLU A 105 -16.99 1.91 -12.51
C GLU A 105 -15.55 2.49 -12.47
N TRP A 106 -15.03 2.76 -11.26
CA TRP A 106 -13.73 3.36 -11.05
C TRP A 106 -12.57 2.64 -11.77
N TRP A 107 -12.70 1.33 -12.01
CA TRP A 107 -11.71 0.52 -12.71
C TRP A 107 -11.54 0.92 -14.19
N ASN A 108 -12.49 1.62 -14.78
CA ASN A 108 -12.38 2.14 -16.15
C ASN A 108 -11.56 3.43 -16.20
N VAL A 109 -11.70 4.30 -15.20
CA VAL A 109 -11.12 5.66 -15.20
C VAL A 109 -9.87 5.79 -14.30
N ALA A 110 -9.73 4.94 -13.27
CA ALA A 110 -8.67 5.03 -12.26
C ALA A 110 -8.08 3.66 -11.91
N LYS A 111 -7.63 2.92 -12.92
CA LYS A 111 -7.14 1.53 -12.81
C LYS A 111 -6.04 1.35 -11.78
N GLN A 112 -5.21 2.39 -11.52
CA GLN A 112 -4.17 2.37 -10.51
C GLN A 112 -4.71 2.13 -9.11
N ARG A 113 -5.95 2.53 -8.79
CA ARG A 113 -6.55 2.37 -7.47
C ARG A 113 -6.75 0.90 -7.06
N SER A 114 -6.67 -0.03 -8.01
CA SER A 114 -6.61 -1.47 -7.72
C SER A 114 -5.36 -1.90 -6.93
N MET A 115 -4.36 -1.03 -6.83
CA MET A 115 -3.11 -1.30 -6.10
C MET A 115 -3.22 -1.08 -4.60
N ALA A 116 -4.26 -0.41 -4.11
CA ALA A 116 -4.47 -0.15 -2.69
C ALA A 116 -5.77 -0.75 -2.18
N ASN A 117 -5.74 -1.31 -0.98
CA ASN A 117 -6.92 -1.44 -0.14
C ASN A 117 -7.13 -0.11 0.58
N ASN A 118 -8.37 0.29 0.79
CA ASN A 118 -8.70 1.56 1.43
C ASN A 118 -9.45 1.33 2.75
N SER A 119 -9.06 2.03 3.81
CA SER A 119 -9.75 1.97 5.10
C SER A 119 -9.89 3.35 5.73
N ALA A 120 -11.04 3.59 6.33
CA ALA A 120 -11.26 4.74 7.19
C ALA A 120 -10.60 4.52 8.55
N VAL A 121 -9.91 5.53 9.06
CA VAL A 121 -9.27 5.48 10.37
C VAL A 121 -10.21 5.99 11.43
N TYR A 122 -10.56 5.11 12.35
CA TYR A 122 -11.29 5.44 13.59
C TYR A 122 -10.28 5.66 14.70
N ASP A 123 -10.08 6.90 15.10
CA ASP A 123 -9.12 7.31 16.13
C ASP A 123 -9.81 7.97 17.33
N TYR A 124 -10.90 7.38 17.77
CA TYR A 124 -11.68 7.81 18.92
C TYR A 124 -11.31 6.96 20.13
N ASP A 125 -11.14 7.60 21.29
CA ASP A 125 -10.91 6.88 22.56
C ASP A 125 -12.18 6.14 23.01
N GLU A 126 -13.36 6.59 22.55
CA GLU A 126 -14.66 5.95 22.69
C GLU A 126 -15.21 5.55 21.30
N LEU A 127 -16.49 5.27 21.21
CA LEU A 127 -17.15 5.04 19.92
C LEU A 127 -17.25 6.35 19.13
N PRO A 128 -17.12 6.31 17.82
CA PRO A 128 -17.38 7.48 16.99
C PRO A 128 -18.87 7.91 17.11
N PRO A 129 -19.18 9.18 16.84
CA PRO A 129 -20.57 9.59 16.71
C PRO A 129 -21.34 8.67 15.76
N ILE A 130 -22.56 8.30 16.15
CA ILE A 130 -23.34 7.30 15.40
C ILE A 130 -23.61 7.75 13.96
N GLU A 131 -23.79 9.04 13.75
CA GLU A 131 -24.02 9.64 12.43
C GLU A 131 -22.83 9.40 11.51
N VAL A 132 -21.62 9.62 12.00
CA VAL A 132 -20.36 9.40 11.26
C VAL A 132 -20.19 7.93 10.90
N PHE A 133 -20.51 7.04 11.83
CA PHE A 133 -20.46 5.59 11.58
C PHE A 133 -21.50 5.18 10.52
N MET A 134 -22.73 5.68 10.62
CA MET A 134 -23.81 5.35 9.70
C MET A 134 -23.56 5.87 8.30
N GLU A 135 -22.93 7.06 8.15
CA GLU A 135 -22.51 7.57 6.83
C GLU A 135 -21.52 6.64 6.15
N GLU A 136 -20.48 6.18 6.87
CA GLU A 136 -19.50 5.22 6.35
C GLU A 136 -20.16 3.90 5.97
N TRP A 137 -21.03 3.39 6.83
CA TRP A 137 -21.76 2.15 6.57
C TRP A 137 -22.66 2.24 5.34
N LEU A 138 -23.40 3.34 5.22
CA LEU A 138 -24.26 3.59 4.06
C LEU A 138 -23.45 3.73 2.77
N ALA A 139 -22.28 4.37 2.83
CA ALA A 139 -21.38 4.47 1.69
C ALA A 139 -20.89 3.09 1.24
N LEU A 140 -20.50 2.22 2.16
CA LEU A 140 -20.15 0.82 1.89
C LEU A 140 -21.26 0.06 1.18
N VAL A 141 -22.48 0.16 1.70
CA VAL A 141 -23.66 -0.49 1.11
C VAL A 141 -23.92 -0.01 -0.30
N LYS A 142 -23.84 1.31 -0.53
CA LYS A 142 -24.05 1.92 -1.85
C LYS A 142 -22.95 1.58 -2.85
N ALA A 143 -21.69 1.53 -2.40
CA ALA A 143 -20.53 1.24 -3.25
C ALA A 143 -20.56 -0.18 -3.82
N LYS A 144 -21.09 -1.15 -3.08
CA LYS A 144 -21.09 -2.59 -3.44
C LYS A 144 -19.72 -3.17 -3.77
N SER A 145 -18.65 -2.46 -3.41
CA SER A 145 -17.26 -2.85 -3.69
C SER A 145 -16.55 -3.50 -2.49
N GLY A 146 -17.18 -3.46 -1.29
CA GLY A 146 -16.57 -3.91 -0.04
C GLY A 146 -15.53 -2.94 0.52
N GLU A 147 -15.35 -1.77 -0.07
CA GLU A 147 -14.44 -0.72 0.38
C GLU A 147 -15.21 0.60 0.62
N ARG A 148 -14.74 1.42 1.55
CA ARG A 148 -13.49 1.28 2.34
C ARG A 148 -13.75 0.51 3.64
N GLY A 149 -12.71 -0.20 4.11
CA GLY A 149 -12.74 -0.90 5.39
C GLY A 149 -12.65 0.03 6.60
N ILE A 150 -12.58 -0.57 7.79
CA ILE A 150 -12.45 0.15 9.07
C ILE A 150 -11.12 -0.23 9.72
N PHE A 151 -10.31 0.77 10.07
CA PHE A 151 -9.11 0.61 10.90
C PHE A 151 -9.27 1.37 12.22
N ASN A 152 -9.51 0.66 13.31
CA ASN A 152 -9.64 1.27 14.64
C ASN A 152 -8.25 1.44 15.28
N ARG A 153 -7.67 2.63 15.13
CA ARG A 153 -6.35 2.99 15.69
C ARG A 153 -6.38 3.10 17.21
N ALA A 154 -7.47 3.54 17.79
CA ALA A 154 -7.61 3.62 19.24
C ALA A 154 -7.60 2.21 19.86
N ALA A 155 -8.31 1.25 19.27
CA ALA A 155 -8.27 -0.14 19.68
C ALA A 155 -6.86 -0.74 19.54
N ALA A 156 -6.15 -0.44 18.44
CA ALA A 156 -4.77 -0.87 18.26
C ALA A 156 -3.85 -0.34 19.37
N ARG A 157 -4.04 0.92 19.80
CA ARG A 157 -3.32 1.48 20.96
C ARG A 157 -3.67 0.80 22.28
N LYS A 158 -4.94 0.49 22.49
CA LYS A 158 -5.43 -0.13 23.73
C LYS A 158 -4.98 -1.59 23.86
N CYS A 159 -5.06 -2.35 22.78
CA CYS A 159 -4.77 -3.79 22.76
C CYS A 159 -3.27 -4.13 22.57
N ARG A 160 -2.40 -3.14 22.43
CA ARG A 160 -0.97 -3.39 22.25
C ARG A 160 -0.35 -4.11 23.46
N PRO A 161 0.62 -5.02 23.26
CA PRO A 161 1.40 -5.58 24.37
C PRO A 161 2.12 -4.47 25.15
N SER A 162 2.28 -4.63 26.47
CA SER A 162 2.93 -3.65 27.35
C SER A 162 4.36 -3.30 26.91
N ARG A 163 5.11 -4.27 26.37
CA ARG A 163 6.47 -4.06 25.83
C ARG A 163 6.51 -3.13 24.61
N ARG A 164 5.40 -2.88 23.96
CA ARG A 164 5.31 -2.05 22.74
C ARG A 164 4.95 -0.61 23.13
N LYS A 165 5.81 0.35 22.79
CA LYS A 165 5.55 1.76 23.03
C LYS A 165 4.28 2.23 22.29
N ARG A 166 3.55 3.18 22.87
CA ARG A 166 2.41 3.83 22.20
C ARG A 166 2.91 4.56 20.96
N SER A 167 2.18 4.44 19.86
CA SER A 167 2.53 5.03 18.57
C SER A 167 1.27 5.34 17.74
N ARG A 168 1.43 6.12 16.68
CA ARG A 168 0.43 6.24 15.63
C ARG A 168 0.45 4.97 14.78
N PHE A 169 -0.22 3.93 15.26
CA PHE A 169 -0.25 2.65 14.58
C PHE A 169 -0.88 2.72 13.19
N ILE A 170 -0.33 1.94 12.30
CA ILE A 170 -0.79 1.64 10.94
C ILE A 170 -0.91 0.13 10.81
N CYS A 171 -1.21 -0.37 9.62
CA CYS A 171 -1.22 -1.81 9.34
C CYS A 171 -0.61 -2.11 7.97
N ASN A 172 -0.36 -3.38 7.72
CA ASN A 172 0.00 -3.87 6.39
C ASN A 172 -1.22 -3.88 5.44
N PRO A 173 -1.04 -4.09 4.13
CA PRO A 173 -2.13 -4.00 3.13
C PRO A 173 -3.35 -4.87 3.40
N CYS A 174 -3.18 -6.05 4.03
CA CYS A 174 -4.29 -6.94 4.37
C CYS A 174 -4.89 -6.66 5.77
N ALA A 175 -4.33 -5.71 6.51
CA ALA A 175 -4.77 -5.22 7.83
C ALA A 175 -4.65 -6.24 9.00
N GLU A 176 -3.95 -7.37 8.81
CA GLU A 176 -3.77 -8.37 9.87
C GLU A 176 -2.61 -8.07 10.81
N ILE A 177 -1.68 -7.17 10.44
CA ILE A 177 -0.50 -6.85 11.25
C ILE A 177 -0.49 -5.37 11.61
N ILE A 178 -0.50 -5.08 12.91
CA ILE A 178 -0.40 -3.72 13.42
C ILE A 178 1.07 -3.30 13.48
N LEU A 179 1.40 -2.23 12.77
CA LEU A 179 2.75 -1.70 12.60
C LEU A 179 2.88 -0.30 13.18
N ARG A 180 4.09 0.04 13.64
CA ARG A 180 4.51 1.43 13.82
C ARG A 180 4.98 1.98 12.48
N PRO A 181 5.08 3.30 12.29
CA PRO A 181 5.74 3.87 11.12
C PRO A 181 7.12 3.22 10.90
N PHE A 182 7.48 3.01 9.64
CA PHE A 182 8.75 2.42 9.20
C PHE A 182 9.04 0.99 9.65
N GLN A 183 8.05 0.26 10.18
CA GLN A 183 8.21 -1.17 10.47
C GLN A 183 7.85 -2.05 9.29
N PHE A 184 8.46 -3.23 9.26
CA PHE A 184 8.16 -4.28 8.29
C PHE A 184 7.24 -5.33 8.87
N CYS A 185 6.46 -5.96 7.98
CA CYS A 185 5.93 -7.28 8.23
C CYS A 185 6.72 -8.30 7.42
N ASN A 186 7.24 -9.33 8.08
CA ASN A 186 7.84 -10.49 7.46
C ASN A 186 6.87 -11.67 7.58
N LEU A 187 6.66 -12.36 6.47
CA LEU A 187 5.66 -13.43 6.38
C LEU A 187 6.34 -14.79 6.31
N SER A 188 5.78 -15.73 7.07
CA SER A 188 6.04 -17.17 6.93
C SER A 188 4.71 -17.88 6.77
N ILE A 189 4.65 -18.87 5.89
CA ILE A 189 3.43 -19.60 5.58
C ILE A 189 3.59 -21.05 5.99
N ALA A 190 2.69 -21.53 6.85
CA ALA A 190 2.52 -22.96 7.13
C ALA A 190 1.40 -23.52 6.26
N VAL A 191 1.75 -24.40 5.33
CA VAL A 191 0.75 -25.11 4.50
C VAL A 191 0.16 -26.26 5.30
N LEU A 192 -1.08 -26.15 5.70
CA LEU A 192 -1.83 -27.18 6.42
C LEU A 192 -2.66 -28.00 5.44
N ARG A 193 -2.69 -29.32 5.61
CA ARG A 193 -3.44 -30.25 4.76
C ARG A 193 -4.47 -31.01 5.59
N GLY A 194 -5.61 -31.32 5.00
CA GLY A 194 -6.74 -31.93 5.70
C GLY A 194 -6.50 -33.34 6.29
N HIS A 195 -5.42 -34.02 5.88
CA HIS A 195 -5.05 -35.34 6.41
C HIS A 195 -4.02 -35.28 7.55
N GLU A 196 -3.53 -34.09 7.91
CA GLU A 196 -2.50 -33.92 8.94
C GLU A 196 -3.09 -33.94 10.33
N THR A 197 -2.36 -34.51 11.26
CA THR A 197 -2.69 -34.49 12.68
C THR A 197 -2.46 -33.10 13.27
N LYS A 198 -3.04 -32.86 14.44
CA LYS A 198 -2.89 -31.63 15.19
C LYS A 198 -1.44 -31.35 15.56
N GLU A 199 -0.68 -32.39 15.88
CA GLU A 199 0.74 -32.37 16.22
C GLU A 199 1.60 -31.97 15.02
N GLU A 200 1.33 -32.53 13.85
CA GLU A 200 2.02 -32.19 12.60
C GLU A 200 1.76 -30.73 12.19
N MET A 201 0.50 -30.28 12.29
CA MET A 201 0.14 -28.87 12.05
C MET A 201 0.87 -27.93 13.03
N ALA A 202 0.91 -28.29 14.32
CA ALA A 202 1.61 -27.52 15.35
C ALA A 202 3.12 -27.44 15.08
N ALA A 203 3.74 -28.53 14.64
CA ALA A 203 5.16 -28.55 14.27
C ALA A 203 5.47 -27.63 13.10
N LYS A 204 4.62 -27.61 12.06
CA LYS A 204 4.74 -26.70 10.91
C LYS A 204 4.61 -25.23 11.33
N VAL A 205 3.63 -24.91 12.17
CA VAL A 205 3.42 -23.55 12.68
C VAL A 205 4.62 -23.10 13.52
N ARG A 206 5.20 -23.97 14.37
CA ARG A 206 6.44 -23.66 15.12
C ARG A 206 7.59 -23.36 14.17
N ALA A 207 7.81 -24.19 13.14
CA ALA A 207 8.85 -23.97 12.16
C ALA A 207 8.68 -22.64 11.42
N ALA A 208 7.47 -22.34 10.94
CA ALA A 208 7.15 -21.06 10.30
C ALA A 208 7.39 -19.87 11.24
N THR A 209 7.05 -20.00 12.52
CA THR A 209 7.32 -18.97 13.54
C THR A 209 8.82 -18.76 13.75
N MET A 210 9.61 -19.83 13.82
CA MET A 210 11.07 -19.73 13.91
C MET A 210 11.68 -18.98 12.72
N PHE A 211 11.24 -19.30 11.50
CA PHE A 211 11.66 -18.57 10.31
C PHE A 211 11.28 -17.08 10.37
N GLY A 212 10.07 -16.76 10.81
CA GLY A 212 9.63 -15.37 11.00
C GLY A 212 10.48 -14.63 12.03
N VAL A 213 10.83 -15.26 13.14
CA VAL A 213 11.73 -14.69 14.15
C VAL A 213 13.13 -14.45 13.59
N LEU A 214 13.70 -15.43 12.86
CA LEU A 214 15.01 -15.28 12.22
C LEU A 214 15.00 -14.14 11.19
N GLN A 215 13.97 -14.03 10.35
CA GLN A 215 13.82 -12.91 9.41
C GLN A 215 13.78 -11.56 10.13
N SER A 216 13.18 -11.48 11.30
CA SER A 216 13.07 -10.22 12.07
C SER A 216 14.41 -9.73 12.63
N THR A 217 15.45 -10.54 12.59
CA THR A 217 16.81 -10.12 13.00
C THR A 217 17.53 -9.31 11.92
N ALA A 218 17.02 -9.31 10.68
CA ALA A 218 17.57 -8.47 9.62
C ALA A 218 17.22 -6.99 9.91
N THR A 219 18.25 -6.15 10.06
CA THR A 219 18.12 -4.74 10.42
C THR A 219 18.82 -3.80 9.43
N ASP A 220 19.55 -4.35 8.47
CA ASP A 220 20.21 -3.58 7.42
C ASP A 220 19.37 -3.57 6.13
N PHE A 221 18.85 -2.38 5.79
CA PHE A 221 18.00 -2.18 4.63
C PHE A 221 18.51 -0.99 3.82
N GLN A 222 19.08 -1.27 2.67
CA GLN A 222 19.81 -0.33 1.81
C GLN A 222 19.04 0.97 1.46
N TYR A 223 17.72 0.95 1.40
CA TYR A 223 16.91 2.07 0.92
C TYR A 223 15.94 2.62 1.96
N ILE A 224 16.08 2.22 3.22
CA ILE A 224 15.19 2.63 4.30
C ILE A 224 15.99 3.40 5.32
N ARG A 225 15.43 4.51 5.79
CA ARG A 225 16.07 5.32 6.83
C ARG A 225 16.16 4.50 8.12
N PRO A 226 17.33 4.44 8.77
CA PRO A 226 17.41 3.94 10.14
C PRO A 226 16.55 4.83 11.05
N GLU A 227 15.83 4.21 12.00
CA GLU A 227 15.09 4.95 13.04
C GLU A 227 16.04 5.49 14.11
#